data_28039fde2a0c76651a0a1216f626ca5c
#
_entry.id   28039fde2a0c76651a0a1216f626ca5c
#
_cell.length_a   1.000
_cell.length_b   1.000
_cell.length_c   1.000
_cell.angle_alpha   90.00
_cell.angle_beta   90.00
_cell.angle_gamma   90.00
#
_symmetry.space_group_name_H-M   'P 1'
#
loop_
_entity.id
_entity.type
_entity.pdbx_description
1 polymer ?
#
loop_
_entity_poly.entity_id
_entity_poly.type
_entity_poly.pdbx_seq_one_letter_code
_entity_poly.pdbx_strand_id
1 'polypeptide(L)'
;MNETLGYIQMLDRVSKAVDKLPARAATEAVNFSKERFRAQNWIDSHTQPWKRRKATRGESNRRSGRAILVDTGRLRRSIRKISVTNTSATIGTDVPYAQAHNDGFRGKVNQRVRAHSRKTAKGKTSSVKAHSRSININIPRRRFIGSSAQLVKNIERIMTLEIKRAINNR
;
A
#
# COMPACT_ATOMS: atom_id res chain seq x y z
N MET A 1 17.13 -49.39 5.27
CA MET A 1 17.72 -48.27 6.01
C MET A 1 17.77 -46.96 5.22
N ASN A 2 18.06 -46.96 3.89
CA ASN A 2 18.16 -45.72 3.08
C ASN A 2 16.83 -44.99 2.83
N GLU A 3 15.69 -45.71 2.72
CA GLU A 3 14.39 -45.06 2.44
C GLU A 3 13.88 -44.23 3.62
N THR A 4 14.00 -44.77 4.85
CA THR A 4 13.59 -44.11 6.09
C THR A 4 14.40 -42.82 6.29
N LEU A 5 15.71 -42.84 6.03
CA LEU A 5 16.56 -41.65 6.10
C LEU A 5 16.15 -40.60 5.08
N GLY A 6 15.83 -41.04 3.85
CA GLY A 6 15.35 -40.12 2.78
C GLY A 6 14.01 -39.46 3.15
N TYR A 7 13.13 -40.19 3.81
CA TYR A 7 11.85 -39.64 4.27
C TYR A 7 12.04 -38.60 5.40
N ILE A 8 12.90 -38.89 6.37
CA ILE A 8 13.22 -37.93 7.45
C ILE A 8 13.83 -36.64 6.88
N GLN A 9 14.74 -36.75 5.92
CA GLN A 9 15.34 -35.59 5.26
C GLN A 9 14.30 -34.77 4.47
N MET A 10 13.34 -35.43 3.84
CA MET A 10 12.23 -34.75 3.15
C MET A 10 11.38 -33.95 4.15
N LEU A 11 11.00 -34.56 5.29
CA LEU A 11 10.23 -33.89 6.33
C LEU A 11 10.96 -32.67 6.89
N ASP A 12 12.27 -32.76 7.13
CA ASP A 12 13.09 -31.63 7.59
C ASP A 12 13.09 -30.49 6.56
N ARG A 13 13.22 -30.80 5.26
CA ARG A 13 13.13 -29.79 4.18
C ARG A 13 11.76 -29.14 4.14
N VAL A 14 10.69 -29.91 4.27
CA VAL A 14 9.31 -29.38 4.30
C VAL A 14 9.11 -28.47 5.51
N SER A 15 9.54 -28.88 6.70
CA SER A 15 9.49 -28.04 7.90
C SER A 15 10.20 -26.71 7.72
N LYS A 16 11.43 -26.72 7.22
CA LYS A 16 12.20 -25.52 6.91
C LYS A 16 11.56 -24.64 5.82
N ALA A 17 10.85 -25.24 4.88
CA ALA A 17 10.09 -24.51 3.87
C ALA A 17 8.87 -23.82 4.49
N VAL A 18 8.15 -24.50 5.37
CA VAL A 18 6.97 -23.97 6.09
C VAL A 18 7.36 -22.76 6.92
N ASP A 19 8.45 -22.81 7.66
CA ASP A 19 8.96 -21.67 8.46
C ASP A 19 9.23 -20.40 7.64
N LYS A 20 9.52 -20.54 6.35
CA LYS A 20 9.78 -19.42 5.43
C LYS A 20 8.52 -18.88 4.79
N LEU A 21 7.37 -19.57 4.84
CA LEU A 21 6.14 -19.16 4.16
C LEU A 21 5.62 -17.79 4.59
N PRO A 22 5.60 -17.41 5.88
CA PRO A 22 5.13 -16.07 6.27
C PRO A 22 5.97 -14.96 5.68
N ALA A 23 7.29 -15.13 5.63
CA ALA A 23 8.20 -14.16 5.02
C ALA A 23 7.98 -14.00 3.51
N ARG A 24 7.67 -15.11 2.81
CA ARG A 24 7.32 -15.15 1.39
C ARG A 24 5.98 -14.49 1.13
N ALA A 25 4.95 -14.84 1.92
CA ALA A 25 3.63 -14.23 1.86
C ALA A 25 3.68 -12.71 2.08
N ALA A 26 4.48 -12.25 3.06
CA ALA A 26 4.69 -10.83 3.31
C ALA A 26 5.36 -10.13 2.12
N THR A 27 6.31 -10.77 1.46
CA THR A 27 6.96 -10.21 0.26
C THR A 27 5.94 -10.03 -0.86
N GLU A 28 5.12 -11.05 -1.11
CA GLU A 28 4.05 -10.97 -2.11
C GLU A 28 3.04 -9.88 -1.77
N ALA A 29 2.60 -9.78 -0.51
CA ALA A 29 1.66 -8.77 -0.07
C ALA A 29 2.20 -7.33 -0.22
N VAL A 30 3.49 -7.11 0.06
CA VAL A 30 4.17 -5.82 -0.19
C VAL A 30 4.23 -5.51 -1.68
N ASN A 31 4.61 -6.47 -2.51
CA ASN A 31 4.70 -6.31 -3.96
C ASN A 31 3.32 -6.05 -4.57
N PHE A 32 2.31 -6.83 -4.18
CA PHE A 32 0.93 -6.63 -4.56
C PHE A 32 0.45 -5.21 -4.22
N SER A 33 0.68 -4.75 -3.00
CA SER A 33 0.30 -3.40 -2.57
C SER A 33 1.01 -2.30 -3.38
N LYS A 34 2.31 -2.44 -3.63
CA LYS A 34 3.08 -1.48 -4.45
C LYS A 34 2.62 -1.44 -5.91
N GLU A 35 2.18 -2.59 -6.45
CA GLU A 35 1.67 -2.67 -7.82
C GLU A 35 0.35 -1.92 -7.99
N ARG A 36 -0.48 -1.80 -6.93
CA ARG A 36 -1.73 -1.00 -6.98
C ARG A 36 -1.48 0.46 -7.35
N PHE A 37 -0.33 1.02 -6.96
CA PHE A 37 0.05 2.39 -7.33
C PHE A 37 0.42 2.52 -8.82
N ARG A 38 0.94 1.47 -9.43
CA ARG A 38 1.22 1.44 -10.88
C ARG A 38 -0.07 1.24 -11.67
N ALA A 39 -0.86 0.26 -11.26
CA ALA A 39 -2.11 -0.10 -11.91
C ALA A 39 -3.27 0.89 -11.63
N GLN A 40 -3.13 1.79 -10.64
CA GLN A 40 -4.14 2.79 -10.25
C GLN A 40 -5.50 2.19 -9.91
N ASN A 41 -5.50 1.00 -9.31
CA ASN A 41 -6.70 0.26 -8.98
C ASN A 41 -6.52 -0.59 -7.71
N TRP A 42 -7.61 -1.15 -7.22
CA TRP A 42 -7.63 -2.27 -6.30
C TRP A 42 -8.17 -3.51 -7.02
N ILE A 43 -7.62 -4.67 -6.73
CA ILE A 43 -8.12 -5.94 -7.23
C ILE A 43 -8.55 -6.79 -6.04
N ASP A 44 -9.78 -7.26 -6.08
CA ASP A 44 -10.32 -8.27 -5.18
C ASP A 44 -10.83 -9.45 -6.02
N SER A 45 -12.13 -9.73 -6.04
CA SER A 45 -12.78 -10.59 -7.03
C SER A 45 -12.88 -9.92 -8.41
N HIS A 46 -12.92 -8.60 -8.43
CA HIS A 46 -12.94 -7.77 -9.63
C HIS A 46 -12.03 -6.55 -9.46
N THR A 47 -11.70 -5.91 -10.58
CA THR A 47 -10.86 -4.70 -10.60
C THR A 47 -11.70 -3.46 -10.29
N GLN A 48 -11.24 -2.67 -9.32
CA GLN A 48 -11.84 -1.41 -8.90
C GLN A 48 -10.87 -0.26 -9.17
N PRO A 49 -11.06 0.51 -10.27
CA PRO A 49 -10.16 1.63 -10.58
C PRO A 49 -10.27 2.73 -9.53
N TRP A 50 -9.14 3.37 -9.21
CA TRP A 50 -9.13 4.47 -8.27
C TRP A 50 -9.80 5.71 -8.87
N LYS A 51 -10.65 6.36 -8.06
CA LYS A 51 -11.31 7.60 -8.44
C LYS A 51 -10.27 8.67 -8.79
N ARG A 52 -10.36 9.23 -10.00
CA ARG A 52 -9.47 10.29 -10.49
C ARG A 52 -9.53 11.52 -9.60
N ARG A 53 -8.48 12.36 -9.63
CA ARG A 53 -8.48 13.67 -8.98
C ARG A 53 -9.54 14.55 -9.63
N LYS A 54 -10.19 15.39 -8.84
CA LYS A 54 -11.01 16.46 -9.39
C LYS A 54 -10.07 17.50 -10.01
N ALA A 55 -10.36 17.95 -11.21
CA ALA A 55 -9.66 19.09 -11.78
C ALA A 55 -9.91 20.33 -10.90
N THR A 56 -8.85 21.00 -10.48
CA THR A 56 -8.93 22.25 -9.73
C THR A 56 -8.68 23.40 -10.72
N ARG A 57 -9.61 24.36 -10.73
CA ARG A 57 -9.49 25.56 -11.60
C ARG A 57 -8.17 26.28 -11.32
N GLY A 58 -7.31 26.44 -12.32
CA GLY A 58 -5.99 27.07 -12.18
C GLY A 58 -4.84 26.16 -11.78
N GLU A 59 -5.07 24.84 -11.65
CA GLU A 59 -3.98 23.87 -11.42
C GLU A 59 -3.18 23.71 -12.73
N SER A 60 -1.89 24.06 -12.68
CA SER A 60 -0.99 23.90 -13.83
C SER A 60 -1.00 22.45 -14.32
N ASN A 61 -0.90 22.26 -15.65
CA ASN A 61 -0.85 20.95 -16.33
C ASN A 61 0.20 19.97 -15.75
N ARG A 62 1.13 20.44 -14.92
CA ARG A 62 2.16 19.61 -14.28
C ARG A 62 1.64 18.50 -13.36
N ARG A 63 0.42 18.65 -12.80
CA ARG A 63 -0.18 17.66 -11.89
C ARG A 63 -1.24 16.78 -12.54
N SER A 64 -1.82 17.19 -13.66
CA SER A 64 -2.93 16.47 -14.30
C SER A 64 -2.50 15.10 -14.86
N GLY A 65 -1.26 14.97 -15.33
CA GLY A 65 -0.72 13.72 -15.88
C GLY A 65 -0.06 12.76 -14.88
N ARG A 66 0.10 13.17 -13.59
CA ARG A 66 0.76 12.30 -12.60
C ARG A 66 -0.17 11.22 -12.08
N ALA A 67 0.40 10.02 -11.89
CA ALA A 67 -0.31 8.91 -11.26
C ALA A 67 -0.85 9.30 -9.87
N ILE A 68 -2.03 8.80 -9.52
CA ILE A 68 -2.70 9.08 -8.25
C ILE A 68 -1.87 8.49 -7.10
N LEU A 69 -1.76 9.22 -5.98
CA LEU A 69 -0.95 8.86 -4.81
C LEU A 69 0.55 8.69 -5.08
N VAL A 70 1.02 9.09 -6.27
CA VAL A 70 2.44 9.06 -6.64
C VAL A 70 2.89 10.50 -6.94
N ASP A 71 3.33 11.22 -5.92
CA ASP A 71 3.99 12.53 -6.07
C ASP A 71 5.51 12.34 -5.92
N THR A 72 5.99 12.28 -4.69
CA THR A 72 7.39 11.92 -4.38
C THR A 72 7.63 10.41 -4.35
N GLY A 73 6.56 9.61 -4.39
CA GLY A 73 6.61 8.16 -4.20
C GLY A 73 6.79 7.71 -2.75
N ARG A 74 6.79 8.64 -1.76
CA ARG A 74 6.99 8.31 -0.34
C ARG A 74 6.03 7.22 0.14
N LEU A 75 4.72 7.38 -0.09
CA LEU A 75 3.71 6.43 0.35
C LEU A 75 3.95 5.02 -0.23
N ARG A 76 4.22 4.92 -1.53
CA ARG A 76 4.50 3.63 -2.17
C ARG A 76 5.77 2.98 -1.61
N ARG A 77 6.84 3.76 -1.38
CA ARG A 77 8.10 3.23 -0.85
C ARG A 77 8.02 2.84 0.61
N SER A 78 7.16 3.48 1.40
CA SER A 78 7.01 3.20 2.83
C SER A 78 6.31 1.87 3.14
N ILE A 79 5.63 1.26 2.16
CA ILE A 79 5.00 -0.05 2.36
C ILE A 79 6.09 -1.11 2.52
N ARG A 80 6.10 -1.74 3.69
CA ARG A 80 7.13 -2.72 4.08
C ARG A 80 6.57 -3.78 5.02
N LYS A 81 7.36 -4.80 5.24
CA LYS A 81 7.13 -5.77 6.32
C LYS A 81 7.37 -5.06 7.66
N ILE A 82 6.40 -5.14 8.55
CA ILE A 82 6.50 -4.58 9.93
C ILE A 82 7.02 -5.64 10.88
N SER A 83 6.44 -6.85 10.81
CA SER A 83 6.83 -7.98 11.62
C SER A 83 6.71 -9.26 10.81
N VAL A 84 7.59 -10.22 11.08
CA VAL A 84 7.55 -11.56 10.48
C VAL A 84 7.96 -12.54 11.57
N THR A 85 7.11 -13.54 11.80
CA THR A 85 7.37 -14.71 12.65
C THR A 85 7.29 -15.98 11.82
N ASN A 86 7.50 -17.13 12.42
CA ASN A 86 7.36 -18.42 11.73
C ASN A 86 5.91 -18.75 11.36
N THR A 87 4.92 -18.09 11.98
CA THR A 87 3.49 -18.38 11.77
C THR A 87 2.72 -17.23 11.19
N SER A 88 3.25 -16.00 11.23
CA SER A 88 2.53 -14.80 10.82
C SER A 88 3.45 -13.74 10.23
N ALA A 89 2.86 -12.84 9.45
CA ALA A 89 3.55 -11.66 8.97
C ALA A 89 2.60 -10.47 8.86
N THR A 90 3.10 -9.30 9.25
CA THR A 90 2.37 -8.03 9.16
C THR A 90 3.07 -7.11 8.19
N ILE A 91 2.31 -6.52 7.28
CA ILE A 91 2.77 -5.46 6.38
C ILE A 91 2.08 -4.14 6.74
N GLY A 92 2.73 -3.03 6.45
CA GLY A 92 2.15 -1.72 6.73
C GLY A 92 3.01 -0.56 6.24
N THR A 93 2.64 0.63 6.67
CA THR A 93 3.32 1.89 6.39
C THR A 93 3.28 2.79 7.62
N ASP A 94 4.31 3.61 7.79
CA ASP A 94 4.43 4.63 8.83
C ASP A 94 3.91 6.01 8.39
N VAL A 95 3.40 6.13 7.19
CA VAL A 95 2.93 7.40 6.64
C VAL A 95 1.58 7.78 7.23
N PRO A 96 1.44 8.90 7.98
CA PRO A 96 0.24 9.22 8.75
C PRO A 96 -1.02 9.44 7.89
N TYR A 97 -0.88 9.88 6.65
CA TYR A 97 -2.02 10.07 5.73
C TYR A 97 -2.43 8.79 4.97
N ALA A 98 -1.73 7.68 5.17
CA ALA A 98 -1.96 6.43 4.45
C ALA A 98 -3.39 5.90 4.66
N GLN A 99 -3.85 5.84 5.92
CA GLN A 99 -5.17 5.37 6.27
C GLN A 99 -6.27 6.18 5.58
N ALA A 100 -6.18 7.51 5.64
CA ALA A 100 -7.17 8.39 5.01
C ALA A 100 -7.30 8.16 3.49
N HIS A 101 -6.21 7.79 2.82
CA HIS A 101 -6.26 7.44 1.40
C HIS A 101 -6.72 6.01 1.14
N ASN A 102 -6.30 5.06 1.99
CA ASN A 102 -6.69 3.66 1.85
C ASN A 102 -8.19 3.45 2.03
N ASP A 103 -8.75 4.03 3.09
CA ASP A 103 -10.13 3.80 3.52
C ASP A 103 -11.08 4.91 3.07
N GLY A 104 -10.52 6.03 2.61
CA GLY A 104 -11.24 7.28 2.38
C GLY A 104 -11.45 8.06 3.67
N PHE A 105 -11.69 9.35 3.54
CA PHE A 105 -12.00 10.22 4.68
C PHE A 105 -13.00 11.28 4.28
N ARG A 106 -14.03 11.48 5.11
CA ARG A 106 -14.98 12.57 4.98
C ARG A 106 -15.24 13.21 6.33
N GLY A 107 -14.93 14.49 6.45
CA GLY A 107 -15.10 15.18 7.72
C GLY A 107 -14.65 16.62 7.68
N LYS A 108 -14.89 17.32 8.80
CA LYS A 108 -14.39 18.67 9.05
C LYS A 108 -13.03 18.57 9.75
N VAL A 109 -12.07 19.35 9.31
CA VAL A 109 -10.75 19.44 9.92
C VAL A 109 -10.46 20.91 10.25
N ASN A 110 -10.08 21.19 11.48
CA ASN A 110 -9.65 22.52 11.88
C ASN A 110 -8.18 22.72 11.49
N GLN A 111 -7.95 23.69 10.63
CA GLN A 111 -6.63 24.04 10.13
C GLN A 111 -6.19 25.38 10.72
N ARG A 112 -5.01 25.40 11.32
CA ARG A 112 -4.34 26.64 11.73
C ARG A 112 -3.53 27.18 10.54
N VAL A 113 -3.88 28.36 10.07
CA VAL A 113 -3.15 29.09 9.03
C VAL A 113 -2.18 30.04 9.72
N ARG A 114 -0.89 29.90 9.41
CA ARG A 114 0.14 30.84 9.90
C ARG A 114 0.07 32.16 9.14
N ALA A 115 0.50 33.24 9.76
CA ALA A 115 0.64 34.53 9.09
C ALA A 115 1.57 34.36 7.86
N HIS A 116 1.16 34.89 6.73
CA HIS A 116 1.93 34.86 5.48
C HIS A 116 1.51 35.96 4.53
N SER A 117 2.36 36.30 3.59
CA SER A 117 2.03 37.20 2.51
C SER A 117 1.64 36.43 1.25
N ARG A 118 0.66 36.89 0.52
CA ARG A 118 0.23 36.31 -0.76
C ARG A 118 0.06 37.40 -1.82
N LYS A 119 0.35 37.08 -3.06
CA LYS A 119 0.00 37.93 -4.20
C LYS A 119 -1.47 37.80 -4.56
N THR A 120 -2.18 38.87 -4.69
CA THR A 120 -3.56 38.90 -5.19
C THR A 120 -3.58 38.70 -6.70
N ALA A 121 -4.77 38.38 -7.26
CA ALA A 121 -4.94 38.26 -8.72
C ALA A 121 -4.52 39.50 -9.50
N LYS A 122 -4.56 40.67 -8.87
CA LYS A 122 -4.13 41.96 -9.43
C LYS A 122 -2.65 42.28 -9.19
N GLY A 123 -1.84 41.30 -8.75
CA GLY A 123 -0.40 41.45 -8.51
C GLY A 123 0.00 42.15 -7.22
N LYS A 124 -0.94 42.71 -6.44
CA LYS A 124 -0.65 43.35 -5.14
C LYS A 124 -0.34 42.31 -4.06
N THR A 125 0.64 42.61 -3.19
CA THR A 125 0.94 41.82 -2.03
C THR A 125 -0.06 42.12 -0.93
N SER A 126 -0.69 41.08 -0.36
CA SER A 126 -1.61 41.17 0.77
C SER A 126 -1.10 40.34 1.94
N SER A 127 -1.11 40.86 3.14
CA SER A 127 -0.76 40.13 4.37
C SER A 127 -2.00 39.39 4.92
N VAL A 128 -1.82 38.13 5.25
CA VAL A 128 -2.84 37.31 5.90
C VAL A 128 -2.41 37.06 7.34
N LYS A 129 -3.21 37.50 8.31
CA LYS A 129 -2.95 37.24 9.75
C LYS A 129 -3.15 35.76 10.07
N ALA A 130 -2.47 35.29 11.11
CA ALA A 130 -2.68 33.94 11.62
C ALA A 130 -4.14 33.77 12.06
N HIS A 131 -4.78 32.70 11.63
CA HIS A 131 -6.17 32.38 11.97
C HIS A 131 -6.42 30.87 11.94
N SER A 132 -7.50 30.44 12.55
CA SER A 132 -8.00 29.08 12.43
C SER A 132 -9.21 29.06 11.50
N ARG A 133 -9.31 28.00 10.69
CA ARG A 133 -10.47 27.77 9.81
C ARG A 133 -10.88 26.31 9.83
N SER A 134 -12.16 26.05 9.71
CA SER A 134 -12.69 24.71 9.49
C SER A 134 -12.84 24.45 7.99
N ILE A 135 -12.31 23.32 7.52
CA ILE A 135 -12.43 22.90 6.12
C ILE A 135 -13.09 21.52 6.04
N ASN A 136 -13.99 21.37 5.08
CA ASN A 136 -14.57 20.07 4.76
C ASN A 136 -13.60 19.31 3.85
N ILE A 137 -13.12 18.16 4.31
CA ILE A 137 -12.26 17.28 3.53
C ILE A 137 -13.06 16.08 3.09
N ASN A 138 -12.93 15.72 1.80
CA ASN A 138 -13.48 14.51 1.22
C ASN A 138 -12.40 13.83 0.38
N ILE A 139 -11.75 12.83 0.98
CA ILE A 139 -10.74 12.00 0.33
C ILE A 139 -11.43 10.72 -0.15
N PRO A 140 -11.52 10.47 -1.46
CA PRO A 140 -12.11 9.23 -1.95
C PRO A 140 -11.22 8.05 -1.58
N ARG A 141 -11.86 6.91 -1.26
CA ARG A 141 -11.17 5.65 -1.01
C ARG A 141 -10.33 5.24 -2.21
N ARG A 142 -9.07 4.91 -1.95
CA ARG A 142 -8.10 4.41 -2.92
C ARG A 142 -7.27 3.32 -2.25
N ARG A 143 -7.88 2.15 -2.15
CA ARG A 143 -7.31 1.02 -1.42
C ARG A 143 -6.02 0.55 -2.07
N PHE A 144 -4.99 0.31 -1.27
CA PHE A 144 -3.69 -0.24 -1.67
C PHE A 144 -3.16 -1.28 -0.68
N ILE A 145 -3.69 -1.34 0.53
CA ILE A 145 -3.46 -2.39 1.54
C ILE A 145 -4.80 -2.92 2.02
N GLY A 146 -4.90 -4.23 2.19
CA GLY A 146 -6.08 -4.88 2.75
C GLY A 146 -6.26 -6.30 2.24
N SER A 147 -7.34 -6.95 2.67
CA SER A 147 -7.73 -8.28 2.19
C SER A 147 -8.15 -8.23 0.72
N SER A 148 -7.72 -9.22 -0.07
CA SER A 148 -8.03 -9.35 -1.50
C SER A 148 -8.02 -10.83 -1.85
N ALA A 149 -9.08 -11.29 -2.53
CA ALA A 149 -9.17 -12.65 -3.03
C ALA A 149 -8.03 -12.98 -4.02
N GLN A 150 -7.62 -12.00 -4.83
CA GLN A 150 -6.49 -12.16 -5.75
C GLN A 150 -5.17 -12.32 -5.00
N LEU A 151 -4.95 -11.54 -3.94
CA LEU A 151 -3.75 -11.68 -3.10
C LEU A 151 -3.70 -13.04 -2.41
N VAL A 152 -4.84 -13.53 -1.88
CA VAL A 152 -4.93 -14.86 -1.27
C VAL A 152 -4.52 -15.93 -2.29
N LYS A 153 -5.08 -15.92 -3.49
CA LYS A 153 -4.71 -16.86 -4.58
C LYS A 153 -3.23 -16.81 -4.92
N ASN A 154 -2.63 -15.61 -4.96
CA ASN A 154 -1.21 -15.46 -5.22
C ASN A 154 -0.36 -16.11 -4.12
N ILE A 155 -0.72 -15.87 -2.85
CA ILE A 155 -0.04 -16.43 -1.69
C ILE A 155 -0.18 -17.96 -1.68
N GLU A 156 -1.37 -18.50 -1.86
CA GLU A 156 -1.62 -19.96 -1.94
C GLU A 156 -0.78 -20.62 -3.02
N ARG A 157 -0.68 -20.01 -4.19
CA ARG A 157 0.16 -20.51 -5.28
C ARG A 157 1.64 -20.54 -4.89
N ILE A 158 2.14 -19.49 -4.25
CA ILE A 158 3.53 -19.41 -3.78
C ILE A 158 3.80 -20.48 -2.74
N MET A 159 2.92 -20.62 -1.75
CA MET A 159 3.02 -21.62 -0.69
C MET A 159 3.04 -23.04 -1.25
N THR A 160 2.13 -23.34 -2.17
CA THR A 160 2.06 -24.66 -2.84
C THR A 160 3.34 -24.97 -3.60
N LEU A 161 3.90 -23.99 -4.33
CA LEU A 161 5.14 -24.16 -5.08
C LEU A 161 6.33 -24.41 -4.16
N GLU A 162 6.45 -23.69 -3.04
CA GLU A 162 7.55 -23.87 -2.09
C GLU A 162 7.51 -25.26 -1.43
N ILE A 163 6.32 -25.71 -1.03
CA ILE A 163 6.14 -27.05 -0.44
C ILE A 163 6.46 -28.14 -1.47
N LYS A 164 5.95 -28.02 -2.71
CA LYS A 164 6.26 -28.99 -3.79
C LYS A 164 7.75 -29.06 -4.08
N ARG A 165 8.46 -27.91 -4.07
CA ARG A 165 9.93 -27.88 -4.23
C ARG A 165 10.63 -28.61 -3.09
N ALA A 166 10.19 -28.39 -1.84
CA ALA A 166 10.77 -29.04 -0.67
C ALA A 166 10.60 -30.57 -0.68
N ILE A 167 9.48 -31.05 -1.22
CA ILE A 167 9.21 -32.50 -1.39
C ILE A 167 10.06 -33.09 -2.53
N ASN A 168 10.13 -32.41 -3.68
CA ASN A 168 10.72 -32.96 -4.91
C ASN A 168 12.24 -32.77 -4.99
N ASN A 169 12.86 -31.88 -4.20
CA ASN A 169 14.31 -31.75 -4.14
C ASN A 169 14.92 -32.97 -3.46
N ARG A 170 15.51 -33.85 -4.27
CA ARG A 170 16.34 -34.96 -3.82
C ARG A 170 17.79 -34.52 -3.59
#